data_a8ddc7c13e30c2d222df6274af1a9eeb
#
_entry.id   a8ddc7c13e30c2d222df6274af1a9eeb
#
_cell.length_a   1.000
_cell.length_b   1.000
_cell.length_c   1.000
_cell.angle_alpha   90.00
_cell.angle_beta   90.00
_cell.angle_gamma   90.00
#
_symmetry.space_group_name_H-M   'P 1'
#
loop_
_entity.id
_entity.type
_entity.pdbx_description
1 polymer ?
#
loop_
_entity_poly.entity_id
_entity_poly.type
_entity_poly.pdbx_seq_one_letter_code
_entity_poly.pdbx_strand_id
1 'polypeptide(L)'
;GKALHPASPPNEEIGEGASLFDVEGFGAAYAYTVDGEDVGEISYENFNAAAAVVTVHGFSVHPGSAKNSMINAQNVAMEFHAALPAFSRPEHTEGREGFFHLTSMQGDVTTAHLATSCATMMPPSLPPARTRCSILPPA
;
A
#
# COMPACT_ATOMS: atom_id res chain seq x y z
N GLY A 1 42.10 -9.09 -7.57
CA GLY A 1 41.17 -7.97 -7.83
C GLY A 1 39.75 -8.40 -7.47
N LYS A 2 38.91 -7.48 -6.99
CA LYS A 2 37.50 -7.77 -6.76
C LYS A 2 36.81 -7.77 -8.12
N ALA A 3 36.03 -8.80 -8.40
CA ALA A 3 35.24 -8.87 -9.63
C ALA A 3 33.97 -7.99 -9.49
N LEU A 4 33.61 -7.26 -10.54
CA LEU A 4 32.39 -6.52 -10.65
C LEU A 4 31.44 -7.32 -11.58
N HIS A 5 30.26 -7.64 -11.09
CA HIS A 5 29.26 -8.37 -11.84
C HIS A 5 28.05 -7.46 -12.07
N PRO A 6 27.86 -6.90 -13.27
CA PRO A 6 26.63 -6.16 -13.58
C PRO A 6 25.46 -7.11 -13.81
N ALA A 7 24.29 -6.74 -13.33
CA ALA A 7 23.02 -7.43 -13.61
C ALA A 7 21.95 -6.40 -13.95
N SER A 8 21.10 -6.75 -14.92
CA SER A 8 19.95 -5.96 -15.33
C SER A 8 18.76 -6.91 -15.46
N PRO A 9 17.93 -7.02 -14.42
CA PRO A 9 16.77 -7.89 -14.47
C PRO A 9 15.71 -7.31 -15.43
N PRO A 10 14.99 -8.17 -16.18
CA PRO A 10 13.83 -7.77 -16.96
C PRO A 10 12.66 -7.41 -16.03
N ASN A 11 11.65 -6.70 -16.57
CA ASN A 11 10.39 -6.39 -15.87
C ASN A 11 10.53 -5.47 -14.64
N GLU A 12 11.59 -4.68 -14.55
CA GLU A 12 11.78 -3.74 -13.45
C GLU A 12 10.65 -2.71 -13.43
N GLU A 13 10.29 -2.13 -14.58
CA GLU A 13 9.25 -1.11 -14.77
C GLU A 13 7.84 -1.52 -14.32
N ILE A 14 7.59 -2.81 -14.19
CA ILE A 14 6.34 -3.36 -13.64
C ILE A 14 6.49 -3.91 -12.22
N GLY A 15 7.64 -3.65 -11.56
CA GLY A 15 7.92 -4.07 -10.20
C GLY A 15 8.22 -5.55 -10.00
N GLU A 16 8.48 -6.30 -11.06
CA GLU A 16 8.77 -7.75 -10.99
C GLU A 16 10.25 -8.11 -11.19
N GLY A 17 11.10 -7.12 -11.39
CA GLY A 17 12.52 -7.34 -11.72
C GLY A 17 13.29 -8.14 -10.68
N ALA A 18 12.97 -7.99 -9.40
CA ALA A 18 13.65 -8.71 -8.32
C ALA A 18 13.08 -10.10 -8.03
N SER A 19 11.88 -10.42 -8.50
CA SER A 19 11.15 -11.65 -8.13
C SER A 19 11.83 -12.93 -8.60
N LEU A 20 12.56 -12.87 -9.71
CA LEU A 20 13.24 -14.01 -10.32
C LEU A 20 14.78 -13.91 -10.23
N PHE A 21 15.30 -12.88 -9.53
CA PHE A 21 16.73 -12.69 -9.39
C PHE A 21 17.32 -13.65 -8.37
N ASP A 22 18.22 -14.52 -8.81
CA ASP A 22 18.91 -15.47 -7.94
C ASP A 22 20.03 -14.75 -7.16
N VAL A 23 19.67 -14.19 -6.01
CA VAL A 23 20.58 -13.46 -5.12
C VAL A 23 21.71 -14.37 -4.61
N GLU A 24 21.39 -15.63 -4.27
CA GLU A 24 22.38 -16.59 -3.74
C GLU A 24 23.34 -17.03 -4.82
N GLY A 25 22.85 -17.37 -6.01
CA GLY A 25 23.69 -17.75 -7.15
C GLY A 25 24.53 -16.59 -7.69
N PHE A 26 24.06 -15.34 -7.56
CA PHE A 26 24.84 -14.15 -7.89
C PHE A 26 26.04 -13.94 -6.99
N GLY A 27 25.96 -14.35 -5.72
CA GLY A 27 27.08 -14.47 -4.79
C GLY A 27 27.81 -13.17 -4.44
N ALA A 28 27.19 -12.01 -4.63
CA ALA A 28 27.78 -10.71 -4.29
C ALA A 28 27.70 -10.47 -2.78
N ALA A 29 28.79 -9.97 -2.19
CA ALA A 29 28.82 -9.57 -0.78
C ALA A 29 27.99 -8.29 -0.53
N TYR A 30 27.90 -7.41 -1.52
CA TYR A 30 27.08 -6.19 -1.53
C TYR A 30 26.83 -5.77 -2.97
N ALA A 31 25.79 -5.00 -3.19
CA ALA A 31 25.41 -4.48 -4.48
C ALA A 31 25.09 -2.99 -4.43
N TYR A 32 25.24 -2.32 -5.57
CA TYR A 32 24.76 -0.97 -5.78
C TYR A 32 23.67 -1.01 -6.84
N THR A 33 22.53 -0.41 -6.56
CA THR A 33 21.47 -0.19 -7.54
C THR A 33 21.64 1.21 -8.11
N VAL A 34 21.72 1.31 -9.44
CA VAL A 34 21.86 2.59 -10.14
C VAL A 34 20.47 2.97 -10.68
N ASP A 35 19.69 3.59 -9.82
CA ASP A 35 18.31 4.01 -10.09
C ASP A 35 17.99 5.18 -9.13
N GLY A 36 18.42 6.37 -9.50
CA GLY A 36 18.29 7.56 -8.67
C GLY A 36 17.75 8.75 -9.47
N GLU A 37 17.19 9.74 -8.78
CA GLU A 37 16.66 10.97 -9.37
C GLU A 37 17.79 11.96 -9.69
N ASP A 38 18.70 12.17 -8.74
CA ASP A 38 19.75 13.19 -8.87
C ASP A 38 21.16 12.59 -8.99
N VAL A 39 22.00 13.23 -9.84
CA VAL A 39 23.39 12.83 -10.01
C VAL A 39 24.20 13.17 -8.76
N GLY A 40 24.85 12.13 -8.21
CA GLY A 40 25.72 12.28 -7.03
C GLY A 40 25.03 12.00 -5.70
N GLU A 41 23.76 11.65 -5.73
CA GLU A 41 23.03 11.18 -4.55
C GLU A 41 23.29 9.71 -4.28
N ILE A 42 23.36 9.33 -3.01
CA ILE A 42 23.47 7.94 -2.54
C ILE A 42 22.39 7.72 -1.49
N SER A 43 21.41 6.89 -1.82
CA SER A 43 20.40 6.42 -0.86
C SER A 43 20.92 5.16 -0.17
N TYR A 44 21.02 5.19 1.16
CA TYR A 44 21.50 4.08 1.99
C TYR A 44 20.45 3.60 2.99
N GLU A 45 19.26 4.15 2.92
CA GLU A 45 18.10 3.78 3.74
C GLU A 45 17.00 3.19 2.87
N ASN A 46 16.16 2.38 3.48
CA ASN A 46 15.03 1.74 2.84
C ASN A 46 13.76 1.98 3.66
N PHE A 47 12.61 1.78 3.05
CA PHE A 47 11.32 1.88 3.70
C PHE A 47 10.53 0.58 3.52
N ASN A 48 9.59 0.33 4.45
CA ASN A 48 8.65 -0.76 4.34
C ASN A 48 7.38 -0.25 3.67
N ALA A 49 6.92 -0.96 2.66
CA ALA A 49 5.67 -0.67 1.98
C ALA A 49 4.71 -1.85 2.09
N ALA A 50 3.43 -1.54 2.21
CA ALA A 50 2.35 -2.52 2.18
C ALA A 50 1.17 -1.96 1.40
N ALA A 51 0.46 -2.83 0.70
CA ALA A 51 -0.81 -2.51 0.08
C ALA A 51 -1.95 -3.15 0.87
N ALA A 52 -3.05 -2.42 1.03
CA ALA A 52 -4.26 -2.91 1.65
C ALA A 52 -5.46 -2.65 0.73
N VAL A 53 -6.31 -3.64 0.58
CA VAL A 53 -7.60 -3.49 -0.07
C VAL A 53 -8.68 -3.68 1.00
N VAL A 54 -9.47 -2.63 1.20
CA VAL A 54 -10.63 -2.64 2.10
C VAL A 54 -11.87 -2.83 1.26
N THR A 55 -12.63 -3.88 1.55
CA THR A 55 -13.93 -4.14 0.93
C THR A 55 -15.02 -3.92 1.95
N VAL A 56 -15.95 -3.04 1.63
CA VAL A 56 -17.14 -2.74 2.45
C VAL A 56 -18.36 -3.38 1.78
N HIS A 57 -19.11 -4.13 2.55
CA HIS A 57 -20.40 -4.68 2.12
C HIS A 57 -21.52 -3.91 2.76
N GLY A 58 -22.40 -3.34 1.93
CA GLY A 58 -23.59 -2.62 2.32
C GLY A 58 -24.86 -3.45 2.17
N PHE A 59 -25.97 -2.81 2.46
CA PHE A 59 -27.30 -3.39 2.29
C PHE A 59 -28.21 -2.38 1.58
N SER A 60 -28.59 -2.68 0.34
CA SER A 60 -29.42 -1.81 -0.49
C SER A 60 -30.89 -2.13 -0.32
N VAL A 61 -31.68 -1.10 -0.14
CA VAL A 61 -33.15 -1.13 -0.19
C VAL A 61 -33.68 0.08 -0.97
N HIS A 62 -34.96 0.09 -1.30
CA HIS A 62 -35.57 1.24 -1.99
C HIS A 62 -35.40 2.51 -1.13
N PRO A 63 -34.92 3.65 -1.70
CA PRO A 63 -34.64 4.87 -0.95
C PRO A 63 -35.84 5.38 -0.12
N GLY A 64 -37.06 5.23 -0.59
CA GLY A 64 -38.29 5.66 0.12
C GLY A 64 -38.57 4.87 1.41
N SER A 65 -37.96 3.69 1.59
CA SER A 65 -38.09 2.83 2.79
C SER A 65 -36.75 2.55 3.47
N ALA A 66 -35.71 3.34 3.17
CA ALA A 66 -34.34 3.11 3.60
C ALA A 66 -34.05 3.45 5.06
N LYS A 67 -34.94 4.18 5.74
CA LYS A 67 -34.74 4.62 7.12
C LYS A 67 -34.48 3.41 8.04
N ASN A 68 -33.38 3.43 8.74
CA ASN A 68 -32.92 2.37 9.66
C ASN A 68 -32.72 0.98 9.03
N SER A 69 -32.67 0.90 7.69
CA SER A 69 -32.52 -0.37 6.97
C SER A 69 -31.35 -0.37 5.99
N MET A 70 -31.17 0.74 5.24
CA MET A 70 -30.10 0.82 4.25
C MET A 70 -28.74 1.02 4.92
N ILE A 71 -27.75 0.28 4.44
CA ILE A 71 -26.32 0.52 4.72
C ILE A 71 -25.66 0.80 3.38
N ASN A 72 -25.32 2.05 3.13
CA ASN A 72 -24.63 2.43 1.90
C ASN A 72 -23.12 2.17 2.05
N ALA A 73 -22.61 1.20 1.27
CA ALA A 73 -21.19 0.82 1.34
C ALA A 73 -20.24 1.98 1.02
N GLN A 74 -20.60 2.88 0.11
CA GLN A 74 -19.78 4.05 -0.21
C GLN A 74 -19.67 5.01 0.98
N ASN A 75 -20.77 5.25 1.72
CA ASN A 75 -20.72 6.12 2.89
C ASN A 75 -19.80 5.55 3.97
N VAL A 76 -19.91 4.24 4.24
CA VAL A 76 -19.04 3.56 5.21
C VAL A 76 -17.57 3.59 4.75
N ALA A 77 -17.32 3.42 3.46
CA ALA A 77 -15.97 3.52 2.91
C ALA A 77 -15.36 4.93 3.06
N MET A 78 -16.17 5.97 2.84
CA MET A 78 -15.75 7.36 3.07
C MET A 78 -15.48 7.64 4.56
N GLU A 79 -16.33 7.15 5.46
CA GLU A 79 -16.12 7.26 6.91
C GLU A 79 -14.84 6.55 7.34
N PHE A 80 -14.59 5.34 6.82
CA PHE A 80 -13.34 4.62 7.07
C PHE A 80 -12.13 5.44 6.62
N HIS A 81 -12.15 5.98 5.41
CA HIS A 81 -11.06 6.82 4.92
C HIS A 81 -10.88 8.09 5.77
N ALA A 82 -11.98 8.72 6.18
CA ALA A 82 -11.93 9.92 7.02
C ALA A 82 -11.41 9.64 8.44
N ALA A 83 -11.53 8.41 8.93
CA ALA A 83 -10.99 7.99 10.24
C ALA A 83 -9.47 7.78 10.22
N LEU A 84 -8.84 7.65 9.04
CA LEU A 84 -7.38 7.60 8.94
C LEU A 84 -6.79 8.99 9.27
N PRO A 85 -5.57 9.04 9.88
CA PRO A 85 -4.96 10.30 10.23
C PRO A 85 -4.78 11.22 9.03
N ALA A 86 -5.45 12.37 9.02
CA ALA A 86 -5.46 13.28 7.87
C ALA A 86 -4.07 13.81 7.49
N PHE A 87 -3.19 13.98 8.48
CA PHE A 87 -1.81 14.44 8.27
C PHE A 87 -0.82 13.34 7.90
N SER A 88 -1.26 12.07 7.92
CA SER A 88 -0.45 10.93 7.45
C SER A 88 -0.79 10.59 5.99
N ARG A 89 -0.89 11.56 5.14
CA ARG A 89 -1.07 11.41 3.68
C ARG A 89 0.20 11.88 2.98
N PRO A 90 0.54 11.36 1.79
CA PRO A 90 1.75 11.77 1.07
C PRO A 90 1.91 13.28 0.90
N GLU A 91 0.80 13.98 0.68
CA GLU A 91 0.78 15.45 0.52
C GLU A 91 1.10 16.24 1.81
N HIS A 92 1.22 15.56 2.95
CA HIS A 92 1.49 16.17 4.27
C HIS A 92 2.69 15.55 4.99
N THR A 93 3.38 14.62 4.36
CA THR A 93 4.50 13.88 4.98
C THR A 93 5.79 14.13 4.22
N GLU A 94 6.91 14.10 4.92
CA GLU A 94 8.26 14.28 4.36
C GLU A 94 9.30 13.40 5.07
N GLY A 95 10.45 13.24 4.45
CA GLY A 95 11.61 12.55 5.02
C GLY A 95 11.28 11.11 5.42
N ARG A 96 11.33 10.80 6.74
CA ARG A 96 11.10 9.46 7.30
C ARG A 96 9.68 9.23 7.82
N GLU A 97 8.78 10.15 7.59
CA GLU A 97 7.39 10.01 8.00
C GLU A 97 6.67 8.94 7.18
N GLY A 98 5.87 8.13 7.85
CA GLY A 98 5.04 7.15 7.18
C GLY A 98 3.72 7.76 6.71
N PHE A 99 3.10 7.14 5.70
CA PHE A 99 1.84 7.63 5.17
C PHE A 99 0.84 6.52 4.82
N PHE A 100 -0.43 6.94 4.70
CA PHE A 100 -1.52 6.17 4.11
C PHE A 100 -1.97 6.85 2.82
N HIS A 101 -1.73 6.21 1.69
CA HIS A 101 -2.06 6.75 0.38
C HIS A 101 -3.24 6.00 -0.24
N LEU A 102 -4.41 6.65 -0.30
CA LEU A 102 -5.57 6.11 -1.03
C LEU A 102 -5.28 6.19 -2.53
N THR A 103 -5.06 5.04 -3.16
CA THR A 103 -4.70 4.96 -4.58
C THR A 103 -5.92 4.81 -5.48
N SER A 104 -6.98 4.16 -4.99
CA SER A 104 -8.26 4.10 -5.70
C SER A 104 -9.42 3.90 -4.73
N MET A 105 -10.58 4.37 -5.14
CA MET A 105 -11.86 4.12 -4.48
C MET A 105 -12.94 3.96 -5.53
N GLN A 106 -13.71 2.87 -5.42
CA GLN A 106 -14.81 2.57 -6.34
C GLN A 106 -15.90 1.78 -5.62
N GLY A 107 -17.12 1.87 -6.11
CA GLY A 107 -18.21 1.09 -5.53
C GLY A 107 -19.58 1.64 -5.83
N ASP A 108 -20.58 1.00 -5.21
CA ASP A 108 -21.97 1.38 -5.22
C ASP A 108 -22.58 1.26 -3.81
N VAL A 109 -23.93 1.22 -3.71
CA VAL A 109 -24.62 1.09 -2.42
C VAL A 109 -24.34 -0.24 -1.74
N THR A 110 -24.10 -1.30 -2.52
CA THR A 110 -23.96 -2.68 -2.03
C THR A 110 -22.54 -3.07 -1.72
N THR A 111 -21.59 -2.53 -2.46
CA THR A 111 -20.17 -2.87 -2.27
C THR A 111 -19.28 -1.69 -2.63
N ALA A 112 -18.28 -1.42 -1.80
CA ALA A 112 -17.24 -0.45 -2.08
C ALA A 112 -15.86 -1.04 -1.81
N HIS A 113 -14.88 -0.60 -2.60
CA HIS A 113 -13.48 -1.02 -2.49
C HIS A 113 -12.59 0.20 -2.39
N LEU A 114 -11.66 0.17 -1.45
CA LEU A 114 -10.60 1.15 -1.32
C LEU A 114 -9.26 0.42 -1.43
N ALA A 115 -8.39 0.87 -2.31
CA ALA A 115 -7.00 0.44 -2.34
C ALA A 115 -6.13 1.52 -1.70
N THR A 116 -5.31 1.12 -0.75
CA THR A 116 -4.45 2.01 0.02
C THR A 116 -3.05 1.43 0.04
N SER A 117 -2.05 2.23 -0.26
CA SER A 117 -0.66 1.89 0.04
C SER A 117 -0.23 2.58 1.34
N CYS A 118 0.59 1.88 2.10
CA CYS A 118 1.17 2.39 3.34
C CYS A 118 2.67 2.27 3.23
N ALA A 119 3.39 3.33 3.55
CA ALA A 119 4.84 3.29 3.65
C ALA A 119 5.28 3.77 5.05
N THR A 120 6.35 3.20 5.56
CA THR A 120 6.95 3.59 6.83
C THR A 120 8.43 3.27 6.88
N MET A 121 9.21 4.15 7.47
CA MET A 121 10.63 3.95 7.78
C MET A 121 10.85 3.19 9.10
N MET A 122 9.82 2.61 9.70
CA MET A 122 9.96 1.84 10.93
C MET A 122 10.80 0.56 10.71
N PRO A 123 11.63 0.16 11.69
CA PRO A 123 12.42 -1.06 11.58
C PRO A 123 11.54 -2.30 11.41
N PRO A 124 12.05 -3.39 10.80
CA PRO A 124 11.30 -4.58 10.37
C PRO A 124 10.77 -5.46 11.52
N SER A 125 10.63 -4.96 12.72
CA SER A 125 10.21 -5.71 13.91
C SER A 125 8.70 -5.97 14.02
N LEU A 126 7.88 -5.39 13.13
CA LEU A 126 6.44 -5.71 13.07
C LEU A 126 6.17 -6.59 11.83
N PRO A 127 5.62 -7.80 12.01
CA PRO A 127 5.18 -8.58 10.87
C PRO A 127 4.11 -7.81 10.10
N PRO A 128 4.02 -7.95 8.77
CA PRO A 128 2.99 -7.28 7.97
C PRO A 128 1.61 -7.68 8.51
N ALA A 129 0.91 -6.72 9.08
CA ALA A 129 -0.44 -6.93 9.60
C ALA A 129 -1.38 -7.19 8.41
N ARG A 130 -1.61 -8.46 8.09
CA ARG A 130 -2.72 -8.87 7.22
C ARG A 130 -4.00 -8.77 8.05
N THR A 131 -4.54 -7.58 8.20
CA THR A 131 -5.82 -7.38 8.88
C THR A 131 -6.94 -7.53 7.86
N ARG A 132 -7.67 -8.64 7.92
CA ARG A 132 -9.00 -8.74 7.31
C ARG A 132 -10.00 -8.10 8.28
N CYS A 133 -10.41 -6.89 8.03
CA CYS A 133 -11.53 -6.30 8.75
C CYS A 133 -12.82 -6.66 7.99
N SER A 134 -13.64 -7.53 8.54
CA SER A 134 -15.01 -7.77 8.08
C SER A 134 -15.96 -7.11 9.08
N ILE A 135 -16.61 -6.03 8.66
CA ILE A 135 -17.72 -5.45 9.41
C ILE A 135 -18.96 -6.21 8.96
N LEU A 136 -19.47 -7.10 9.81
CA LEU A 136 -20.77 -7.70 9.63
C LEU A 136 -21.83 -6.72 10.16
N PRO A 137 -22.96 -6.53 9.47
CA PRO A 137 -24.06 -5.77 10.02
C PRO A 137 -24.58 -6.45 11.30
N PRO A 138 -25.08 -5.67 12.27
CA PRO A 138 -25.75 -6.26 13.42
C PRO A 138 -26.97 -7.09 12.98
N ALA A 139 -27.13 -8.25 13.61
CA ALA A 139 -28.22 -9.19 13.36
C ALA A 139 -29.60 -8.58 13.73
#